data_1ac28a44af8a37b09c4a6c214942aee1
#
_entry.id   1ac28a44af8a37b09c4a6c214942aee1
#
_cell.length_a   1.000
_cell.length_b   1.000
_cell.length_c   1.000
_cell.angle_alpha   90.00
_cell.angle_beta   90.00
_cell.angle_gamma   90.00
#
_symmetry.space_group_name_H-M   'P 1'
#
loop_
_entity.id
_entity.type
_entity.pdbx_description
1 polymer ?
#
loop_
_entity_poly.entity_id
_entity_poly.type
_entity_poly.pdbx_seq_one_letter_code
_entity_poly.pdbx_strand_id
1 'polypeptide(L)'
;MQEKLETLPIDRHDSIFTGTEVHDETIYPVYRETKGVTSKWFFHTVQKCFERGILDTITDPIPEAMLKRYNLPTLTTALQWIHTPKKASHAESARKRFAFEEVFYIQTAKAQERAQSDSAASYQFKTEKAHIDAFVERFPFPLTRAQEKALCDIFKDIAGTHAMSRLLEGDVGSGKTAVAATAAYAVATSRPPEGYSKNTGLAFGNLQVAYMAPTEILAKQHFESFITYFAHLPIQIGLV
;
A
#
# COMPACT_ATOMS: atom_id res chain seq x y z
N MET A 1 30.44 15.64 11.93
CA MET A 1 29.54 15.24 13.03
C MET A 1 28.51 14.31 12.37
N GLN A 2 28.77 13.01 12.41
CA GLN A 2 27.91 11.98 11.81
C GLN A 2 26.91 11.55 12.89
N GLU A 3 25.64 11.90 12.73
CA GLU A 3 24.57 11.38 13.56
C GLU A 3 24.31 9.92 13.17
N LYS A 4 24.48 9.03 14.15
CA LYS A 4 24.04 7.66 14.11
C LYS A 4 22.53 7.63 13.96
N LEU A 5 22.03 7.11 12.84
CA LEU A 5 20.66 6.62 12.72
C LEU A 5 20.51 5.42 13.66
N GLU A 6 19.95 5.64 14.83
CA GLU A 6 19.40 4.56 15.66
C GLU A 6 18.17 4.00 14.95
N THR A 7 18.31 2.82 14.42
CA THR A 7 17.17 2.03 13.94
C THR A 7 16.32 1.68 15.13
N LEU A 8 15.13 2.30 15.20
CA LEU A 8 14.08 1.89 16.14
C LEU A 8 13.76 0.40 15.94
N PRO A 9 13.67 -0.39 17.01
CA PRO A 9 13.30 -1.79 16.89
C PRO A 9 11.88 -1.86 16.34
N ILE A 10 11.70 -2.53 15.20
CA ILE A 10 10.39 -2.92 14.70
C ILE A 10 9.89 -4.05 15.61
N ASP A 11 9.24 -3.66 16.68
CA ASP A 11 8.57 -4.57 17.61
C ASP A 11 7.21 -4.93 17.04
N ARG A 12 7.19 -5.86 16.07
CA ARG A 12 5.94 -6.49 15.61
C ARG A 12 6.20 -7.88 15.06
N HIS A 13 5.60 -8.80 15.69
CA HIS A 13 5.61 -10.23 15.63
C HIS A 13 6.70 -10.84 16.50
N ASP A 14 6.23 -11.47 17.56
CA ASP A 14 6.98 -12.40 18.37
C ASP A 14 7.68 -13.41 17.46
N SER A 15 8.86 -13.03 16.97
CA SER A 15 9.70 -13.96 16.24
C SER A 15 10.07 -15.06 17.23
N ILE A 16 9.81 -16.27 16.86
CA ILE A 16 10.17 -17.49 17.63
C ILE A 16 11.67 -17.52 17.96
N PHE A 17 12.44 -16.62 17.32
CA PHE A 17 13.89 -16.52 17.43
C PHE A 17 14.33 -15.24 18.12
N THR A 18 14.95 -15.37 19.29
CA THR A 18 15.55 -14.26 20.06
C THR A 18 17.04 -14.03 19.78
N GLY A 19 17.70 -14.88 19.02
CA GLY A 19 19.12 -14.76 18.68
C GLY A 19 19.79 -16.07 18.30
N THR A 20 21.05 -16.01 17.92
CA THR A 20 21.95 -17.16 17.80
C THR A 20 23.12 -16.96 18.76
N GLU A 21 23.34 -17.92 19.67
CA GLU A 21 24.52 -17.94 20.50
C GLU A 21 25.62 -18.75 19.79
N VAL A 22 26.86 -18.24 19.81
CA VAL A 22 28.03 -18.92 19.28
C VAL A 22 28.81 -19.50 20.45
N HIS A 23 28.72 -20.81 20.62
CA HIS A 23 29.53 -21.57 21.53
C HIS A 23 30.38 -22.55 20.72
N ASP A 24 31.68 -22.42 20.80
CA ASP A 24 32.67 -23.36 20.26
C ASP A 24 32.45 -23.71 18.77
N GLU A 25 32.34 -22.66 17.89
CA GLU A 25 32.08 -22.75 16.45
C GLU A 25 30.73 -23.35 16.04
N THR A 26 29.88 -23.72 16.99
CA THR A 26 28.56 -24.28 16.73
C THR A 26 27.47 -23.23 16.95
N ILE A 27 26.67 -22.98 15.92
CA ILE A 27 25.59 -21.99 15.96
C ILE A 27 24.29 -22.71 16.30
N TYR A 28 23.59 -22.25 17.35
CA TYR A 28 22.32 -22.80 17.77
C TYR A 28 21.19 -21.76 17.62
N PRO A 29 19.99 -22.18 17.20
CA PRO A 29 18.82 -21.34 17.29
C PRO A 29 18.36 -21.26 18.76
N VAL A 30 18.10 -20.05 19.21
CA VAL A 30 17.53 -19.81 20.54
C VAL A 30 16.03 -19.56 20.39
N TYR A 31 15.22 -20.38 21.03
CA TYR A 31 13.76 -20.27 21.04
C TYR A 31 13.30 -19.60 22.34
N ARG A 32 12.21 -18.81 22.24
CA ARG A 32 11.59 -18.23 23.42
C ARG A 32 11.07 -19.33 24.34
N GLU A 33 11.52 -19.33 25.56
CA GLU A 33 11.12 -20.32 26.55
C GLU A 33 9.80 -19.96 27.21
N THR A 34 9.00 -20.98 27.50
CA THR A 34 7.75 -20.89 28.30
C THR A 34 7.76 -21.88 29.39
N LYS A 35 6.85 -21.77 30.39
CA LYS A 35 6.79 -22.67 31.53
C LYS A 35 6.65 -24.13 31.07
N GLY A 36 7.68 -24.93 31.36
CA GLY A 36 7.73 -26.35 31.03
C GLY A 36 8.28 -26.70 29.65
N VAL A 37 8.62 -25.70 28.82
CA VAL A 37 9.18 -25.92 27.49
C VAL A 37 10.43 -25.07 27.27
N THR A 38 11.58 -25.73 27.15
CA THR A 38 12.90 -25.08 26.97
C THR A 38 13.28 -24.95 25.52
N SER A 39 14.21 -24.03 25.22
CA SER A 39 14.79 -23.85 23.89
C SER A 39 15.39 -25.16 23.36
N LYS A 40 16.04 -25.93 24.22
CA LYS A 40 16.62 -27.23 23.86
C LYS A 40 15.56 -28.26 23.47
N TRP A 41 14.40 -28.26 24.13
CA TRP A 41 13.29 -29.12 23.77
C TRP A 41 12.77 -28.82 22.37
N PHE A 42 12.59 -27.53 22.05
CA PHE A 42 12.19 -27.11 20.70
C PHE A 42 13.20 -27.58 19.64
N PHE A 43 14.49 -27.35 19.89
CA PHE A 43 15.53 -27.75 18.96
C PHE A 43 15.47 -29.24 18.63
N HIS A 44 15.42 -30.11 19.65
CA HIS A 44 15.32 -31.55 19.42
C HIS A 44 14.01 -31.99 18.77
N THR A 45 12.93 -31.31 19.08
CA THR A 45 11.62 -31.62 18.47
C THR A 45 11.63 -31.28 16.98
N VAL A 46 12.17 -30.12 16.60
CA VAL A 46 12.32 -29.71 15.20
C VAL A 46 13.23 -30.68 14.43
N GLN A 47 14.33 -31.11 15.02
CA GLN A 47 15.19 -32.13 14.40
C GLN A 47 14.44 -33.43 14.12
N LYS A 48 13.68 -33.93 15.08
CA LYS A 48 12.84 -35.13 14.88
C LYS A 48 11.79 -34.95 13.78
N CYS A 49 11.25 -33.72 13.62
CA CYS A 49 10.35 -33.42 12.51
C CYS A 49 11.07 -33.54 11.15
N PHE A 50 12.29 -33.02 11.05
CA PHE A 50 13.09 -33.13 9.83
C PHE A 50 13.48 -34.59 9.50
N GLU A 51 13.87 -35.36 10.50
CA GLU A 51 14.19 -36.79 10.35
C GLU A 51 12.99 -37.62 9.86
N ARG A 52 11.75 -37.19 10.17
CA ARG A 52 10.51 -37.82 9.70
C ARG A 52 10.10 -37.41 8.30
N GLY A 53 10.89 -36.63 7.58
CA GLY A 53 10.62 -36.23 6.21
C GLY A 53 9.46 -35.23 6.03
N ILE A 54 9.09 -34.46 7.09
CA ILE A 54 7.97 -33.51 6.99
C ILE A 54 8.25 -32.45 5.90
N LEU A 55 9.51 -32.13 5.66
CA LEU A 55 9.89 -31.16 4.63
C LEU A 55 9.69 -31.67 3.19
N ASP A 56 9.58 -32.96 2.97
CA ASP A 56 9.48 -33.57 1.64
C ASP A 56 8.10 -33.30 1.01
N THR A 57 7.11 -32.96 1.82
CA THR A 57 5.74 -32.68 1.39
C THR A 57 5.48 -31.19 1.16
N ILE A 58 6.44 -30.34 1.45
CA ILE A 58 6.26 -28.88 1.37
C ILE A 58 6.54 -28.39 -0.04
N THR A 59 5.56 -27.71 -0.63
CA THR A 59 5.73 -27.01 -1.91
C THR A 59 6.20 -25.58 -1.67
N ASP A 60 7.23 -25.15 -2.38
CA ASP A 60 7.70 -23.75 -2.30
C ASP A 60 6.70 -22.81 -2.99
N PRO A 61 6.14 -21.83 -2.29
CA PRO A 61 5.18 -20.90 -2.89
C PRO A 61 5.84 -19.87 -3.82
N ILE A 62 7.17 -19.68 -3.72
CA ILE A 62 7.88 -18.75 -4.58
C ILE A 62 8.39 -19.46 -5.83
N PRO A 63 8.10 -18.95 -7.04
CA PRO A 63 8.58 -19.53 -8.28
C PRO A 63 10.11 -19.65 -8.34
N GLU A 64 10.61 -20.76 -8.86
CA GLU A 64 12.05 -21.05 -8.96
C GLU A 64 12.85 -19.94 -9.65
N ALA A 65 12.28 -19.31 -10.68
CA ALA A 65 12.91 -18.21 -11.39
C ALA A 65 13.17 -17.00 -10.47
N MET A 66 12.27 -16.76 -9.51
CA MET A 66 12.44 -15.68 -8.52
C MET A 66 13.49 -16.06 -7.47
N LEU A 67 13.48 -17.32 -7.00
CA LEU A 67 14.50 -17.80 -6.07
C LEU A 67 15.90 -17.62 -6.66
N LYS A 68 16.10 -17.99 -7.91
CA LYS A 68 17.38 -17.81 -8.63
C LYS A 68 17.73 -16.32 -8.81
N ARG A 69 16.77 -15.50 -9.24
CA ARG A 69 16.99 -14.07 -9.49
C ARG A 69 17.46 -13.31 -8.25
N TYR A 70 16.90 -13.63 -7.08
CA TYR A 70 17.20 -12.93 -5.83
C TYR A 70 18.21 -13.68 -4.93
N ASN A 71 18.77 -14.77 -5.44
CA ASN A 71 19.69 -15.65 -4.71
C ASN A 71 19.13 -16.04 -3.34
N LEU A 72 17.95 -16.67 -3.37
CA LEU A 72 17.24 -17.14 -2.20
C LEU A 72 17.27 -18.67 -2.13
N PRO A 73 17.40 -19.27 -0.94
CA PRO A 73 17.26 -20.72 -0.76
C PRO A 73 15.79 -21.13 -1.00
N THR A 74 15.58 -22.40 -1.33
CA THR A 74 14.24 -23.01 -1.34
C THR A 74 13.64 -22.99 0.06
N LEU A 75 12.29 -23.10 0.17
CA LEU A 75 11.61 -23.12 1.46
C LEU A 75 12.15 -24.23 2.37
N THR A 76 12.32 -25.44 1.83
CA THR A 76 12.90 -26.58 2.56
C THR A 76 14.30 -26.27 3.09
N THR A 77 15.17 -25.73 2.24
CA THR A 77 16.53 -25.34 2.63
C THR A 77 16.51 -24.21 3.68
N ALA A 78 15.64 -23.23 3.53
CA ALA A 78 15.51 -22.12 4.48
C ALA A 78 15.02 -22.59 5.85
N LEU A 79 14.03 -23.51 5.89
CA LEU A 79 13.58 -24.12 7.13
C LEU A 79 14.69 -24.92 7.83
N GLN A 80 15.48 -25.69 7.08
CA GLN A 80 16.64 -26.36 7.65
C GLN A 80 17.66 -25.36 8.19
N TRP A 81 18.00 -24.34 7.42
CA TRP A 81 19.02 -23.37 7.78
C TRP A 81 18.65 -22.45 8.93
N ILE A 82 17.36 -22.14 9.11
CA ILE A 82 16.94 -21.30 10.23
C ILE A 82 16.93 -22.10 11.54
N HIS A 83 16.66 -23.41 11.50
CA HIS A 83 16.58 -24.27 12.67
C HIS A 83 17.85 -25.05 12.97
N THR A 84 18.69 -25.33 11.98
CA THR A 84 19.95 -26.07 12.11
C THR A 84 21.06 -25.45 11.25
N PRO A 85 21.42 -24.18 11.51
CA PRO A 85 22.42 -23.51 10.69
C PRO A 85 23.81 -24.12 10.95
N LYS A 86 24.54 -24.46 9.89
CA LYS A 86 25.94 -24.89 9.99
C LYS A 86 26.90 -23.70 9.97
N LYS A 87 26.47 -22.54 9.52
CA LYS A 87 27.24 -21.29 9.39
C LYS A 87 26.30 -20.11 9.63
N ALA A 88 26.82 -18.98 10.10
CA ALA A 88 26.04 -17.75 10.27
C ALA A 88 25.34 -17.30 8.96
N SER A 89 26.04 -17.43 7.81
CA SER A 89 25.47 -17.12 6.50
C SER A 89 24.23 -17.95 6.11
N HIS A 90 24.07 -19.15 6.67
CA HIS A 90 22.86 -19.96 6.46
C HIS A 90 21.66 -19.32 7.15
N ALA A 91 21.81 -18.92 8.42
CA ALA A 91 20.75 -18.25 9.16
C ALA A 91 20.35 -16.91 8.51
N GLU A 92 21.32 -16.13 8.04
CA GLU A 92 21.08 -14.87 7.32
C GLU A 92 20.32 -15.09 6.01
N SER A 93 20.74 -16.08 5.21
CA SER A 93 20.08 -16.42 3.95
C SER A 93 18.66 -16.91 4.17
N ALA A 94 18.42 -17.70 5.22
CA ALA A 94 17.09 -18.14 5.60
C ALA A 94 16.19 -16.97 6.04
N ARG A 95 16.70 -16.06 6.88
CA ARG A 95 15.97 -14.83 7.28
C ARG A 95 15.63 -13.97 6.08
N LYS A 96 16.58 -13.75 5.17
CA LYS A 96 16.34 -13.02 3.91
C LYS A 96 15.22 -13.66 3.10
N ARG A 97 15.20 -15.00 3.01
CA ARG A 97 14.16 -15.74 2.30
C ARG A 97 12.78 -15.52 2.93
N PHE A 98 12.63 -15.62 4.25
CA PHE A 98 11.35 -15.41 4.92
C PHE A 98 10.87 -13.96 4.85
N ALA A 99 11.77 -13.00 5.03
CA ALA A 99 11.42 -11.59 4.84
C ALA A 99 10.97 -11.29 3.39
N PHE A 100 11.61 -11.89 2.39
CA PHE A 100 11.18 -11.79 1.01
C PHE A 100 9.80 -12.41 0.80
N GLU A 101 9.53 -13.57 1.39
CA GLU A 101 8.24 -14.26 1.28
C GLU A 101 7.10 -13.44 1.85
N GLU A 102 7.29 -12.82 3.02
CA GLU A 102 6.28 -11.94 3.63
C GLU A 102 5.91 -10.79 2.68
N VAL A 103 6.92 -10.09 2.16
CA VAL A 103 6.69 -9.00 1.20
C VAL A 103 6.07 -9.51 -0.09
N PHE A 104 6.46 -10.69 -0.57
CA PHE A 104 5.92 -11.30 -1.78
C PHE A 104 4.42 -11.58 -1.64
N TYR A 105 3.97 -12.12 -0.52
CA TYR A 105 2.54 -12.35 -0.27
C TYR A 105 1.75 -11.04 -0.22
N ILE A 106 2.26 -10.04 0.49
CA ILE A 106 1.62 -8.73 0.58
C ILE A 106 1.49 -8.10 -0.82
N GLN A 107 2.57 -8.12 -1.61
CA GLN A 107 2.56 -7.55 -2.95
C GLN A 107 1.66 -8.34 -3.92
N THR A 108 1.61 -9.65 -3.79
CA THR A 108 0.74 -10.50 -4.61
C THR A 108 -0.74 -10.21 -4.29
N ALA A 109 -1.11 -10.12 -3.01
CA ALA A 109 -2.46 -9.76 -2.62
C ALA A 109 -2.86 -8.39 -3.16
N LYS A 110 -1.98 -7.38 -3.01
CA LYS A 110 -2.21 -6.04 -3.58
C LYS A 110 -2.32 -6.04 -5.10
N ALA A 111 -1.53 -6.87 -5.79
CA ALA A 111 -1.63 -6.99 -7.25
C ALA A 111 -2.96 -7.62 -7.68
N GLN A 112 -3.47 -8.60 -6.92
CA GLN A 112 -4.78 -9.20 -7.15
C GLN A 112 -5.91 -8.18 -6.93
N GLU A 113 -5.87 -7.41 -5.84
CA GLU A 113 -6.83 -6.34 -5.58
C GLU A 113 -6.84 -5.29 -6.71
N ARG A 114 -5.67 -4.89 -7.20
CA ARG A 114 -5.55 -3.97 -8.35
C ARG A 114 -6.16 -4.57 -9.61
N ALA A 115 -5.84 -5.83 -9.93
CA ALA A 115 -6.39 -6.50 -11.11
C ALA A 115 -7.92 -6.60 -11.05
N GLN A 116 -8.49 -6.81 -9.86
CA GLN A 116 -9.94 -6.78 -9.66
C GLN A 116 -10.53 -5.37 -9.85
N SER A 117 -9.88 -4.35 -9.28
CA SER A 117 -10.29 -2.95 -9.45
C SER A 117 -10.19 -2.49 -10.90
N ASP A 118 -9.13 -2.89 -11.61
CA ASP A 118 -8.92 -2.57 -13.02
C ASP A 118 -9.97 -3.23 -13.94
N SER A 119 -10.63 -4.30 -13.48
CA SER A 119 -11.74 -4.92 -14.21
C SER A 119 -13.06 -4.14 -14.08
N ALA A 120 -13.18 -3.24 -13.09
CA ALA A 120 -14.37 -2.41 -12.90
C ALA A 120 -14.39 -1.26 -13.93
N ALA A 121 -15.45 -1.21 -14.73
CA ALA A 121 -15.65 -0.11 -15.67
C ALA A 121 -15.81 1.22 -14.93
N SER A 122 -15.08 2.23 -15.35
CA SER A 122 -15.19 3.60 -14.85
C SER A 122 -15.86 4.51 -15.87
N TYR A 123 -16.49 5.57 -15.37
CA TYR A 123 -16.95 6.63 -16.24
C TYR A 123 -15.76 7.38 -16.82
N GLN A 124 -15.70 7.42 -18.14
CA GLN A 124 -14.75 8.27 -18.85
C GLN A 124 -15.36 9.64 -19.02
N PHE A 125 -14.72 10.66 -18.53
CA PHE A 125 -15.12 12.02 -18.82
C PHE A 125 -13.90 12.87 -19.13
N LYS A 126 -14.09 13.77 -20.10
CA LYS A 126 -13.09 14.72 -20.52
C LYS A 126 -13.41 16.07 -19.90
N THR A 127 -12.49 16.59 -19.15
CA THR A 127 -12.57 17.96 -18.65
C THR A 127 -11.94 18.90 -19.67
N GLU A 128 -12.63 19.96 -20.01
CA GLU A 128 -12.06 21.02 -20.83
C GLU A 128 -11.04 21.79 -19.99
N LYS A 129 -9.83 21.93 -20.52
CA LYS A 129 -8.75 22.61 -19.83
C LYS A 129 -9.14 24.03 -19.41
N ALA A 130 -9.82 24.76 -20.27
CA ALA A 130 -10.28 26.12 -20.00
C ALA A 130 -11.16 26.23 -18.75
N HIS A 131 -12.02 25.23 -18.50
CA HIS A 131 -12.86 25.19 -17.27
C HIS A 131 -12.03 24.95 -16.03
N ILE A 132 -11.00 24.10 -16.13
CA ILE A 132 -10.09 23.85 -15.01
C ILE A 132 -9.23 25.07 -14.70
N ASP A 133 -8.68 25.70 -15.73
CA ASP A 133 -7.86 26.90 -15.57
C ASP A 133 -8.69 28.03 -14.92
N ALA A 134 -9.92 28.27 -15.37
CA ALA A 134 -10.84 29.24 -14.77
C ALA A 134 -11.20 28.91 -13.31
N PHE A 135 -11.28 27.63 -12.95
CA PHE A 135 -11.47 27.25 -11.52
C PHE A 135 -10.22 27.49 -10.70
N VAL A 136 -9.05 27.14 -11.22
CA VAL A 136 -7.76 27.31 -10.54
C VAL A 136 -7.46 28.79 -10.28
N GLU A 137 -7.80 29.70 -11.20
CA GLU A 137 -7.66 31.16 -11.05
C GLU A 137 -8.44 31.72 -9.85
N ARG A 138 -9.38 30.97 -9.29
CA ARG A 138 -10.17 31.37 -8.10
C ARG A 138 -9.40 31.15 -6.78
N PHE A 139 -8.31 30.41 -6.79
CA PHE A 139 -7.50 30.22 -5.60
C PHE A 139 -6.74 31.51 -5.24
N PRO A 140 -6.54 31.81 -3.94
CA PRO A 140 -5.80 33.00 -3.51
C PRO A 140 -4.28 32.86 -3.75
N PHE A 141 -3.84 31.83 -4.46
CA PHE A 141 -2.45 31.53 -4.78
C PHE A 141 -2.35 30.83 -6.12
N PRO A 142 -1.26 30.99 -6.87
CA PRO A 142 -1.01 30.22 -8.08
C PRO A 142 -0.62 28.78 -7.72
N LEU A 143 -0.95 27.83 -8.60
CA LEU A 143 -0.48 26.47 -8.44
C LEU A 143 1.03 26.37 -8.69
N THR A 144 1.67 25.49 -7.93
CA THR A 144 3.07 25.13 -8.18
C THR A 144 3.16 24.13 -9.34
N ARG A 145 4.32 24.02 -9.99
CA ARG A 145 4.57 23.05 -11.05
C ARG A 145 4.29 21.60 -10.62
N ALA A 146 4.54 21.27 -9.34
CA ALA A 146 4.25 19.95 -8.79
C ALA A 146 2.73 19.69 -8.69
N GLN A 147 1.94 20.68 -8.29
CA GLN A 147 0.48 20.61 -8.25
C GLN A 147 -0.12 20.52 -9.65
N GLU A 148 0.38 21.30 -10.61
CA GLU A 148 -0.02 21.23 -12.02
C GLU A 148 0.24 19.84 -12.60
N LYS A 149 1.44 19.29 -12.35
CA LYS A 149 1.78 17.93 -12.76
C LYS A 149 0.86 16.89 -12.13
N ALA A 150 0.58 16.98 -10.82
CA ALA A 150 -0.34 16.09 -10.13
C ALA A 150 -1.75 16.14 -10.74
N LEU A 151 -2.26 17.33 -11.06
CA LEU A 151 -3.55 17.50 -11.74
C LEU A 151 -3.53 16.89 -13.15
N CYS A 152 -2.46 17.09 -13.91
CA CYS A 152 -2.32 16.49 -15.24
C CYS A 152 -2.38 14.95 -15.17
N ASP A 153 -1.69 14.34 -14.19
CA ASP A 153 -1.70 12.90 -13.97
C ASP A 153 -3.08 12.41 -13.52
N ILE A 154 -3.76 13.13 -12.62
CA ILE A 154 -5.13 12.82 -12.17
C ILE A 154 -6.11 12.87 -13.34
N PHE A 155 -6.08 13.93 -14.15
CA PHE A 155 -7.00 14.08 -15.29
C PHE A 155 -6.75 13.05 -16.39
N LYS A 156 -5.51 12.62 -16.57
CA LYS A 156 -5.17 11.52 -17.48
C LYS A 156 -5.79 10.21 -17.00
N ASP A 157 -5.73 9.93 -15.69
CA ASP A 157 -6.33 8.71 -15.13
C ASP A 157 -7.86 8.75 -15.20
N ILE A 158 -8.48 9.87 -14.87
CA ILE A 158 -9.94 10.05 -14.92
C ILE A 158 -10.47 9.90 -16.36
N ALA A 159 -9.72 10.30 -17.38
CA ALA A 159 -10.06 10.10 -18.77
C ALA A 159 -9.85 8.64 -19.24
N GLY A 160 -9.27 7.78 -18.41
CA GLY A 160 -9.03 6.37 -18.70
C GLY A 160 -10.29 5.50 -18.60
N THR A 161 -10.15 4.24 -19.01
CA THR A 161 -11.25 3.23 -18.99
C THR A 161 -11.45 2.59 -17.62
N HIS A 162 -10.48 2.74 -16.72
CA HIS A 162 -10.45 2.11 -15.41
C HIS A 162 -10.61 3.13 -14.29
N ALA A 163 -11.18 2.70 -13.16
CA ALA A 163 -11.30 3.56 -12.00
C ALA A 163 -9.90 3.99 -11.49
N MET A 164 -9.73 5.31 -11.31
CA MET A 164 -8.48 5.85 -10.79
C MET A 164 -8.28 5.43 -9.33
N SER A 165 -7.08 4.94 -9.00
CA SER A 165 -6.59 4.74 -7.64
C SER A 165 -5.21 5.38 -7.52
N ARG A 166 -5.14 6.60 -6.99
CA ARG A 166 -3.90 7.40 -6.95
C ARG A 166 -3.63 7.93 -5.55
N LEU A 167 -2.40 7.75 -5.08
CA LEU A 167 -1.89 8.37 -3.87
C LEU A 167 -1.28 9.73 -4.21
N LEU A 168 -1.71 10.78 -3.51
CA LEU A 168 -1.15 12.12 -3.58
C LEU A 168 -0.38 12.39 -2.29
N GLU A 169 0.94 12.39 -2.36
CA GLU A 169 1.83 12.69 -1.23
C GLU A 169 2.30 14.14 -1.28
N GLY A 170 2.56 14.70 -0.10
CA GLY A 170 3.10 16.05 0.05
C GLY A 170 3.08 16.48 1.51
N ASP A 171 3.93 17.43 1.87
CA ASP A 171 4.04 17.97 3.22
C ASP A 171 2.77 18.69 3.68
N VAL A 172 2.67 18.95 4.97
CA VAL A 172 1.61 19.80 5.54
C VAL A 172 1.71 21.19 4.92
N GLY A 173 0.58 21.70 4.42
CA GLY A 173 0.56 23.01 3.74
C GLY A 173 0.98 22.98 2.26
N SER A 174 1.33 21.84 1.68
CA SER A 174 1.69 21.73 0.26
C SER A 174 0.52 21.94 -0.73
N GLY A 175 -0.68 22.24 -0.23
CA GLY A 175 -1.86 22.52 -1.06
C GLY A 175 -2.55 21.28 -1.64
N LYS A 176 -2.39 20.09 -1.04
CA LYS A 176 -3.12 18.86 -1.46
C LYS A 176 -4.63 19.07 -1.56
N THR A 177 -5.20 19.89 -0.67
CA THR A 177 -6.63 20.20 -0.68
C THR A 177 -7.04 20.95 -1.95
N ALA A 178 -6.21 21.86 -2.47
CA ALA A 178 -6.49 22.58 -3.72
C ALA A 178 -6.48 21.62 -4.92
N VAL A 179 -5.53 20.67 -4.97
CA VAL A 179 -5.50 19.62 -5.99
C VAL A 179 -6.75 18.75 -5.91
N ALA A 180 -7.13 18.31 -4.71
CA ALA A 180 -8.33 17.51 -4.50
C ALA A 180 -9.62 18.27 -4.85
N ALA A 181 -9.70 19.56 -4.49
CA ALA A 181 -10.83 20.41 -4.85
C ALA A 181 -10.95 20.60 -6.37
N THR A 182 -9.83 20.77 -7.08
CA THR A 182 -9.81 20.88 -8.53
C THR A 182 -10.27 19.58 -9.21
N ALA A 183 -9.82 18.44 -8.70
CA ALA A 183 -10.30 17.13 -9.18
C ALA A 183 -11.81 16.95 -8.89
N ALA A 184 -12.26 17.30 -7.70
CA ALA A 184 -13.68 17.27 -7.32
C ALA A 184 -14.53 18.19 -8.18
N TYR A 185 -14.06 19.39 -8.50
CA TYR A 185 -14.72 20.31 -9.43
C TYR A 185 -14.90 19.69 -10.80
N ALA A 186 -13.84 19.11 -11.35
CA ALA A 186 -13.90 18.46 -12.64
C ALA A 186 -14.94 17.35 -12.70
N VAL A 187 -15.04 16.54 -11.65
CA VAL A 187 -16.04 15.46 -11.55
C VAL A 187 -17.45 16.04 -11.36
N ALA A 188 -17.65 16.95 -10.42
CA ALA A 188 -18.96 17.52 -10.08
C ALA A 188 -19.57 18.35 -11.21
N THR A 189 -18.76 18.89 -12.12
CA THR A 189 -19.22 19.61 -13.32
C THR A 189 -19.43 18.71 -14.54
N SER A 190 -19.00 17.46 -14.46
CA SER A 190 -19.13 16.48 -15.54
C SER A 190 -20.49 15.76 -15.47
N ARG A 191 -21.01 15.38 -16.64
CA ARG A 191 -22.22 14.59 -16.76
C ARG A 191 -21.88 13.13 -17.05
N PRO A 192 -22.74 12.19 -16.60
CA PRO A 192 -22.61 10.80 -17.01
C PRO A 192 -22.63 10.68 -18.54
N PRO A 193 -21.94 9.70 -19.15
CA PRO A 193 -21.99 9.45 -20.58
C PRO A 193 -23.43 9.26 -21.08
N GLU A 194 -23.69 9.68 -22.34
CA GLU A 194 -24.98 9.49 -22.98
C GLU A 194 -25.39 7.99 -22.97
N GLY A 195 -26.62 7.71 -22.57
CA GLY A 195 -27.14 6.34 -22.43
C GLY A 195 -27.25 5.82 -21.00
N TYR A 196 -26.45 6.34 -20.04
CA TYR A 196 -26.57 5.95 -18.64
C TYR A 196 -27.91 6.41 -18.01
N SER A 197 -28.37 7.58 -18.39
CA SER A 197 -29.65 8.17 -17.94
C SER A 197 -30.89 7.38 -18.41
N LYS A 198 -30.80 6.66 -19.52
CA LYS A 198 -31.94 5.91 -20.07
C LYS A 198 -32.34 4.69 -19.25
N ASN A 199 -31.36 4.10 -18.52
CA ASN A 199 -31.58 2.89 -17.73
C ASN A 199 -31.98 3.17 -16.28
N THR A 200 -31.73 4.37 -15.76
CA THR A 200 -31.94 4.70 -14.34
C THR A 200 -33.18 5.57 -14.09
N GLY A 201 -33.83 6.08 -15.14
CA GLY A 201 -34.99 7.00 -15.01
C GLY A 201 -34.65 8.36 -14.37
N LEU A 202 -33.37 8.59 -14.04
CA LEU A 202 -32.91 9.83 -13.44
C LEU A 202 -32.51 10.82 -14.55
N ALA A 203 -33.38 11.75 -14.83
CA ALA A 203 -33.05 12.87 -15.70
C ALA A 203 -32.15 13.85 -14.94
N PHE A 204 -30.86 13.89 -15.33
CA PHE A 204 -29.96 15.03 -15.16
C PHE A 204 -29.46 15.36 -13.75
N GLY A 205 -28.48 14.59 -13.27
CA GLY A 205 -27.54 15.06 -12.25
C GLY A 205 -26.11 15.11 -12.82
N ASN A 206 -25.32 16.06 -12.38
CA ASN A 206 -23.88 15.95 -12.49
C ASN A 206 -23.40 14.78 -11.63
N LEU A 207 -22.17 14.31 -11.88
CA LEU A 207 -21.56 13.28 -11.05
C LEU A 207 -21.39 13.79 -9.62
N GLN A 208 -21.47 12.89 -8.66
CA GLN A 208 -21.29 13.20 -7.24
C GLN A 208 -19.87 12.85 -6.78
N VAL A 209 -19.38 13.61 -5.81
CA VAL A 209 -18.08 13.39 -5.17
C VAL A 209 -18.29 13.20 -3.68
N ALA A 210 -17.73 12.15 -3.11
CA ALA A 210 -17.61 11.96 -1.67
C ALA A 210 -16.17 12.25 -1.24
N TYR A 211 -16.01 13.20 -0.31
CA TYR A 211 -14.72 13.56 0.27
C TYR A 211 -14.70 13.14 1.74
N MET A 212 -13.83 12.20 2.08
CA MET A 212 -13.73 11.69 3.45
C MET A 212 -12.50 12.26 4.17
N ALA A 213 -12.67 12.56 5.44
CA ALA A 213 -11.60 12.96 6.34
C ALA A 213 -11.56 12.04 7.57
N PRO A 214 -10.38 11.81 8.19
CA PRO A 214 -10.26 10.87 9.31
C PRO A 214 -10.88 11.36 10.61
N THR A 215 -11.14 12.66 10.75
CA THR A 215 -11.72 13.27 11.96
C THR A 215 -12.77 14.31 11.60
N GLU A 216 -13.73 14.55 12.51
CA GLU A 216 -14.75 15.59 12.38
C GLU A 216 -14.15 16.99 12.22
N ILE A 217 -13.07 17.30 12.94
CA ILE A 217 -12.39 18.59 12.86
C ILE A 217 -11.85 18.83 11.45
N LEU A 218 -11.18 17.84 10.88
CA LEU A 218 -10.65 17.93 9.52
C LEU A 218 -11.77 17.98 8.48
N ALA A 219 -12.86 17.24 8.68
CA ALA A 219 -14.03 17.31 7.80
C ALA A 219 -14.62 18.72 7.76
N LYS A 220 -14.78 19.37 8.92
CA LYS A 220 -15.25 20.76 9.01
C LYS A 220 -14.29 21.75 8.34
N GLN A 221 -12.99 21.64 8.58
CA GLN A 221 -11.97 22.50 7.94
C GLN A 221 -11.98 22.34 6.41
N HIS A 222 -12.07 21.13 5.92
CA HIS A 222 -12.17 20.88 4.48
C HIS A 222 -13.48 21.38 3.90
N PHE A 223 -14.59 21.20 4.61
CA PHE A 223 -15.89 21.73 4.21
C PHE A 223 -15.86 23.26 4.03
N GLU A 224 -15.31 24.00 4.98
CA GLU A 224 -15.14 25.44 4.88
C GLU A 224 -14.26 25.86 3.69
N SER A 225 -13.16 25.11 3.46
CA SER A 225 -12.29 25.35 2.31
C SER A 225 -13.03 25.11 0.99
N PHE A 226 -13.81 24.04 0.89
CA PHE A 226 -14.60 23.73 -0.29
C PHE A 226 -15.70 24.75 -0.53
N ILE A 227 -16.42 25.22 0.51
CA ILE A 227 -17.39 26.32 0.41
C ILE A 227 -16.73 27.57 -0.19
N THR A 228 -15.52 27.89 0.24
CA THR A 228 -14.79 29.06 -0.28
C THR A 228 -14.37 28.87 -1.75
N TYR A 229 -13.79 27.73 -2.11
CA TYR A 229 -13.33 27.45 -3.47
C TYR A 229 -14.47 27.33 -4.49
N PHE A 230 -15.61 26.81 -4.04
CA PHE A 230 -16.79 26.58 -4.89
C PHE A 230 -17.83 27.72 -4.79
N ALA A 231 -17.52 28.81 -4.09
CA ALA A 231 -18.44 29.95 -3.97
C ALA A 231 -18.91 30.42 -5.35
N HIS A 232 -20.22 30.72 -5.47
CA HIS A 232 -20.86 31.14 -6.72
C HIS A 232 -20.89 30.11 -7.86
N LEU A 233 -20.54 28.85 -7.61
CA LEU A 233 -20.73 27.76 -8.56
C LEU A 233 -22.06 27.04 -8.28
N PRO A 234 -22.73 26.48 -9.29
CA PRO A 234 -23.99 25.74 -9.13
C PRO A 234 -23.73 24.32 -8.59
N ILE A 235 -22.95 24.21 -7.51
CA ILE A 235 -22.58 22.96 -6.87
C ILE A 235 -23.03 23.00 -5.41
N GLN A 236 -23.78 21.99 -4.98
CA GLN A 236 -24.19 21.84 -3.59
C GLN A 236 -23.15 21.03 -2.82
N ILE A 237 -22.74 21.55 -1.66
CA ILE A 237 -21.80 20.88 -0.77
C ILE A 237 -22.52 20.60 0.54
N GLY A 238 -22.51 19.34 0.97
CA GLY A 238 -23.09 18.89 2.23
C GLY A 238 -22.00 18.32 3.15
N LEU A 239 -22.11 18.58 4.45
CA LEU A 239 -21.32 17.90 5.49
C LEU A 239 -22.23 16.85 6.14
N VAL A 240 -21.77 15.59 6.21
CA VAL A 240 -22.50 14.46 6.78
C VAL A 240 -21.77 13.92 8.01
#